data_90d773be5654c3d453cf3b06432a3042
#
_entry.id   90d773be5654c3d453cf3b06432a3042
#
_cell.length_a   1.000
_cell.length_b   1.000
_cell.length_c   1.000
_cell.angle_alpha   90.00
_cell.angle_beta   90.00
_cell.angle_gamma   90.00
#
_symmetry.space_group_name_H-M   'P 1'
#
loop_
_entity.id
_entity.type
_entity.pdbx_description
1 polymer ?
#
loop_
_entity_poly.entity_id
_entity_poly.type
_entity_poly.pdbx_seq_one_letter_code
_entity_poly.pdbx_strand_id
1 'polypeptide(L)'
;MKIAHREIAPNLPPLVIAEIGINHGGNLAVAKEMVRLAHGAGCECIKHQTHFIEDEMTDEAKEIFPPNADVSIWEVMARCALSRDDEVELMLYTQSLGIIYLSTPFSRAAADFLNEIGVPAFKIGSGEADNLPLIRHIARFGKPIILSTGMQSIETIKASVAILDASGVDYALLECTNLYPSPPEIVSLQGVTELKKAFPKALVGFSDHSIGPEMALASVALGAVILERHYTDSRYRVGPDIINSMDPAELRFLIDRSKEIHVALMNPKQRTAAEEPVYRFARASVVADRDLPLDHVITEADIWARRPGSGEIAGYDFDKLLGKRLIRVGRSVLHGWSLFYRCDARTHQNRTGS
;
A
#
# COMPACT_ATOMS: atom_id res chain seq x y z
N MET A 1 15.15 -1.64 -0.88
CA MET A 1 15.35 -1.98 -2.32
C MET A 1 15.43 -0.69 -3.12
N LYS A 2 16.28 -0.66 -4.13
CA LYS A 2 16.44 0.52 -5.00
C LYS A 2 16.27 0.10 -6.46
N ILE A 3 15.42 0.81 -7.20
CA ILE A 3 15.22 0.61 -8.65
C ILE A 3 15.56 1.93 -9.35
N ALA A 4 16.61 1.93 -10.15
CA ALA A 4 17.20 3.14 -10.75
C ALA A 4 17.47 4.22 -9.66
N HIS A 5 16.79 5.36 -9.75
CA HIS A 5 16.92 6.46 -8.79
C HIS A 5 15.92 6.36 -7.61
N ARG A 6 14.92 5.46 -7.66
CA ARG A 6 13.82 5.35 -6.69
C ARG A 6 14.14 4.35 -5.58
N GLU A 7 14.18 4.81 -4.35
CA GLU A 7 14.23 3.95 -3.17
C GLU A 7 12.84 3.51 -2.76
N ILE A 8 12.68 2.23 -2.41
CA ILE A 8 11.42 1.61 -2.00
C ILE A 8 11.62 1.02 -0.60
N ALA A 9 10.84 1.52 0.36
CA ALA A 9 10.93 1.14 1.76
C ALA A 9 9.61 1.43 2.50
N PRO A 10 9.34 0.78 3.64
CA PRO A 10 8.09 0.96 4.39
C PRO A 10 7.86 2.39 4.92
N ASN A 11 8.90 3.18 5.07
CA ASN A 11 8.85 4.58 5.52
C ASN A 11 8.80 5.60 4.37
N LEU A 12 8.69 5.15 3.14
CA LEU A 12 8.56 5.98 1.95
C LEU A 12 7.19 5.79 1.29
N PRO A 13 6.66 6.79 0.58
CA PRO A 13 5.42 6.64 -0.19
C PRO A 13 5.52 5.45 -1.16
N PRO A 14 4.43 4.70 -1.38
CA PRO A 14 4.45 3.55 -2.28
C PRO A 14 4.88 3.93 -3.70
N LEU A 15 5.60 3.04 -4.37
CA LEU A 15 5.83 3.13 -5.81
C LEU A 15 4.57 2.66 -6.53
N VAL A 16 3.98 3.51 -7.37
CA VAL A 16 2.89 3.12 -8.27
C VAL A 16 3.49 2.78 -9.64
N ILE A 17 3.25 1.55 -10.08
CA ILE A 17 3.65 1.02 -11.39
C ILE A 17 2.42 1.05 -12.30
N ALA A 18 2.47 1.81 -13.37
CA ALA A 18 1.45 1.80 -14.41
C ALA A 18 1.81 0.72 -15.45
N GLU A 19 1.06 -0.36 -15.46
CA GLU A 19 1.22 -1.49 -16.37
C GLU A 19 0.52 -1.20 -17.70
N ILE A 20 1.28 -0.83 -18.73
CA ILE A 20 0.73 -0.71 -20.08
C ILE A 20 0.53 -2.09 -20.73
N GLY A 21 1.29 -3.09 -20.27
CA GLY A 21 1.15 -4.49 -20.71
C GLY A 21 1.08 -4.63 -22.21
N ILE A 22 -0.01 -5.23 -22.67
CA ILE A 22 -0.34 -5.42 -24.10
C ILE A 22 -1.40 -4.42 -24.61
N ASN A 23 -1.80 -3.43 -23.83
CA ASN A 23 -2.87 -2.48 -24.15
C ASN A 23 -2.59 -1.61 -25.41
N HIS A 24 -1.32 -1.50 -25.78
CA HIS A 24 -0.91 -0.79 -27.00
C HIS A 24 -1.15 -1.59 -28.30
N GLY A 25 -1.52 -2.89 -28.21
CA GLY A 25 -1.83 -3.75 -29.36
C GLY A 25 -0.70 -3.87 -30.38
N GLY A 26 0.56 -3.96 -29.95
CA GLY A 26 1.74 -4.03 -30.83
C GLY A 26 2.12 -2.71 -31.52
N ASN A 27 1.52 -1.58 -31.14
CA ASN A 27 1.77 -0.28 -31.78
C ASN A 27 2.65 0.61 -30.90
N LEU A 28 3.88 0.87 -31.32
CA LEU A 28 4.86 1.69 -30.59
C LEU A 28 4.36 3.13 -30.37
N ALA A 29 3.68 3.75 -31.35
CA ALA A 29 3.19 5.10 -31.20
C ALA A 29 2.11 5.18 -30.10
N VAL A 30 1.25 4.16 -29.99
CA VAL A 30 0.25 4.04 -28.93
C VAL A 30 0.93 3.82 -27.58
N ALA A 31 1.94 2.94 -27.51
CA ALA A 31 2.70 2.71 -26.28
C ALA A 31 3.37 4.00 -25.76
N LYS A 32 3.98 4.78 -26.66
CA LYS A 32 4.57 6.09 -26.33
C LYS A 32 3.53 7.11 -25.86
N GLU A 33 2.34 7.12 -26.46
CA GLU A 33 1.25 8.02 -26.01
C GLU A 33 0.77 7.62 -24.61
N MET A 34 0.64 6.32 -24.32
CA MET A 34 0.36 5.85 -22.96
C MET A 34 1.40 6.34 -21.97
N VAL A 35 2.69 6.20 -22.29
CA VAL A 35 3.80 6.69 -21.45
C VAL A 35 3.72 8.21 -21.24
N ARG A 36 3.46 8.98 -22.30
CA ARG A 36 3.36 10.44 -22.24
C ARG A 36 2.24 10.89 -21.30
N LEU A 37 1.08 10.26 -21.39
CA LEU A 37 -0.08 10.58 -20.53
C LEU A 37 0.14 10.11 -19.10
N ALA A 38 0.77 8.96 -18.88
CA ALA A 38 1.16 8.51 -17.55
C ALA A 38 2.16 9.48 -16.89
N HIS A 39 3.14 10.00 -17.65
CA HIS A 39 4.02 11.08 -17.19
C HIS A 39 3.24 12.29 -16.73
N GLY A 40 2.28 12.77 -17.55
CA GLY A 40 1.38 13.87 -17.19
C GLY A 40 0.55 13.62 -15.93
N ALA A 41 0.23 12.36 -15.64
CA ALA A 41 -0.41 11.92 -14.40
C ALA A 41 0.55 11.84 -13.21
N GLY A 42 1.86 12.06 -13.37
CA GLY A 42 2.86 12.01 -12.30
C GLY A 42 3.37 10.59 -12.00
N CYS A 43 3.26 9.67 -12.94
CA CYS A 43 3.77 8.31 -12.83
C CYS A 43 5.30 8.30 -12.76
N GLU A 44 5.85 7.51 -11.83
CA GLU A 44 7.30 7.34 -11.66
C GLU A 44 7.82 6.08 -12.36
N CYS A 45 6.94 5.12 -12.70
CA CYS A 45 7.33 3.82 -13.25
C CYS A 45 6.29 3.28 -14.21
N ILE A 46 6.71 2.98 -15.43
CA ILE A 46 5.92 2.27 -16.44
C ILE A 46 6.42 0.82 -16.51
N LYS A 47 5.48 -0.12 -16.68
CA LYS A 47 5.80 -1.51 -16.96
C LYS A 47 5.22 -1.95 -18.29
N HIS A 48 6.00 -2.71 -19.03
CA HIS A 48 5.70 -3.35 -20.30
C HIS A 48 5.77 -4.87 -20.16
N GLN A 49 5.45 -5.61 -21.20
CA GLN A 49 5.56 -7.08 -21.32
C GLN A 49 6.39 -7.42 -22.54
N THR A 50 7.47 -8.19 -22.34
CA THR A 50 8.37 -8.63 -23.40
C THR A 50 8.05 -10.05 -23.82
N HIS A 51 7.47 -10.20 -25.00
CA HIS A 51 7.03 -11.48 -25.56
C HIS A 51 7.91 -11.90 -26.74
N PHE A 52 8.61 -13.00 -26.58
CA PHE A 52 9.29 -13.73 -27.66
C PHE A 52 8.60 -15.07 -27.83
N ILE A 53 7.55 -15.07 -28.64
CA ILE A 53 6.51 -16.10 -28.67
C ILE A 53 7.08 -17.51 -28.87
N GLU A 54 8.06 -17.65 -29.75
CA GLU A 54 8.71 -18.94 -30.05
C GLU A 54 9.50 -19.55 -28.86
N ASP A 55 10.01 -18.69 -27.94
CA ASP A 55 10.75 -19.11 -26.74
C ASP A 55 9.82 -19.16 -25.50
N GLU A 56 8.64 -18.55 -25.59
CA GLU A 56 7.66 -18.44 -24.51
C GLU A 56 6.67 -19.61 -24.52
N MET A 57 6.16 -19.99 -25.68
CA MET A 57 5.00 -20.88 -25.81
C MET A 57 5.30 -22.12 -26.67
N THR A 58 4.66 -23.23 -26.31
CA THR A 58 4.59 -24.42 -27.17
C THR A 58 3.50 -24.28 -28.21
N ASP A 59 3.52 -25.15 -29.24
CA ASP A 59 2.48 -25.16 -30.29
C ASP A 59 1.07 -25.35 -29.74
N GLU A 60 0.91 -25.97 -28.57
CA GLU A 60 -0.40 -26.15 -27.91
C GLU A 60 -1.09 -24.82 -27.62
N ALA A 61 -0.33 -23.73 -27.41
CA ALA A 61 -0.88 -22.41 -27.19
C ALA A 61 -1.73 -21.86 -28.36
N LYS A 62 -1.55 -22.43 -29.56
CA LYS A 62 -2.35 -22.12 -30.76
C LYS A 62 -3.79 -22.63 -30.67
N GLU A 63 -4.03 -23.61 -29.78
CA GLU A 63 -5.34 -24.24 -29.56
C GLU A 63 -6.02 -23.76 -28.26
N ILE A 64 -5.36 -22.92 -27.43
CA ILE A 64 -5.88 -22.42 -26.17
C ILE A 64 -6.45 -21.01 -26.35
N PHE A 65 -7.75 -20.85 -26.06
CA PHE A 65 -8.48 -19.60 -26.18
C PHE A 65 -8.75 -19.03 -24.78
N PRO A 66 -8.17 -17.87 -24.42
CA PRO A 66 -8.47 -17.22 -23.15
C PRO A 66 -9.95 -16.81 -23.07
N PRO A 67 -10.59 -16.82 -21.87
CA PRO A 67 -12.01 -16.47 -21.72
C PRO A 67 -12.37 -15.04 -22.18
N ASN A 68 -11.39 -14.17 -22.29
CA ASN A 68 -11.53 -12.75 -22.65
C ASN A 68 -10.99 -12.43 -24.05
N ALA A 69 -10.77 -13.44 -24.92
CA ALA A 69 -10.29 -13.23 -26.28
C ALA A 69 -10.98 -14.18 -27.28
N ASP A 70 -11.16 -13.70 -28.50
CA ASP A 70 -11.78 -14.45 -29.61
C ASP A 70 -10.76 -15.25 -30.44
N VAL A 71 -9.48 -15.17 -30.10
CA VAL A 71 -8.35 -15.84 -30.78
C VAL A 71 -7.49 -16.55 -29.76
N SER A 72 -6.61 -17.45 -30.21
CA SER A 72 -5.73 -18.18 -29.31
C SER A 72 -4.77 -17.27 -28.55
N ILE A 73 -4.28 -17.75 -27.39
CA ILE A 73 -3.30 -16.99 -26.59
C ILE A 73 -2.03 -16.69 -27.39
N TRP A 74 -1.60 -17.62 -28.24
CA TRP A 74 -0.51 -17.40 -29.19
C TRP A 74 -0.74 -16.20 -30.08
N GLU A 75 -1.93 -16.11 -30.68
CA GLU A 75 -2.26 -15.02 -31.60
C GLU A 75 -2.44 -13.68 -30.86
N VAL A 76 -3.03 -13.68 -29.66
CA VAL A 76 -3.13 -12.48 -28.82
C VAL A 76 -1.73 -11.91 -28.57
N MET A 77 -0.81 -12.74 -28.09
CA MET A 77 0.54 -12.28 -27.73
C MET A 77 1.35 -11.89 -28.96
N ALA A 78 1.26 -12.66 -30.07
CA ALA A 78 1.96 -12.34 -31.32
C ALA A 78 1.53 -10.99 -31.93
N ARG A 79 0.24 -10.65 -31.81
CA ARG A 79 -0.27 -9.34 -32.29
C ARG A 79 0.16 -8.20 -31.39
N CYS A 80 0.35 -8.44 -30.10
CA CYS A 80 0.65 -7.40 -29.13
C CYS A 80 2.15 -7.24 -28.84
N ALA A 81 2.99 -8.19 -29.23
CA ALA A 81 4.44 -8.09 -29.05
C ALA A 81 5.01 -6.90 -29.84
N LEU A 82 5.89 -6.12 -29.21
CA LEU A 82 6.74 -5.18 -29.89
C LEU A 82 7.98 -5.89 -30.49
N SER A 83 8.51 -5.35 -31.57
CA SER A 83 9.84 -5.76 -32.03
C SER A 83 10.91 -5.36 -31.01
N ARG A 84 12.10 -5.99 -31.06
CA ARG A 84 13.23 -5.63 -30.18
C ARG A 84 13.60 -4.14 -30.33
N ASP A 85 13.62 -3.63 -31.54
CA ASP A 85 13.95 -2.22 -31.82
C ASP A 85 12.88 -1.28 -31.27
N ASP A 86 11.60 -1.61 -31.44
CA ASP A 86 10.49 -0.84 -30.89
C ASP A 86 10.50 -0.82 -29.35
N GLU A 87 10.85 -1.93 -28.70
CA GLU A 87 10.93 -1.99 -27.26
C GLU A 87 12.11 -1.16 -26.71
N VAL A 88 13.27 -1.20 -27.38
CA VAL A 88 14.40 -0.32 -27.06
C VAL A 88 13.99 1.15 -27.21
N GLU A 89 13.29 1.50 -28.30
CA GLU A 89 12.82 2.86 -28.54
C GLU A 89 11.80 3.30 -27.49
N LEU A 90 10.89 2.41 -27.07
CA LEU A 90 9.94 2.68 -25.98
C LEU A 90 10.64 2.92 -24.64
N MET A 91 11.65 2.09 -24.32
CA MET A 91 12.45 2.25 -23.11
C MET A 91 13.19 3.59 -23.11
N LEU A 92 13.89 3.92 -24.18
CA LEU A 92 14.63 5.19 -24.31
C LEU A 92 13.69 6.40 -24.22
N TYR A 93 12.52 6.34 -24.86
CA TYR A 93 11.49 7.36 -24.75
C TYR A 93 11.00 7.53 -23.31
N THR A 94 10.71 6.43 -22.61
CA THR A 94 10.28 6.43 -21.20
C THR A 94 11.33 7.08 -20.31
N GLN A 95 12.61 6.70 -20.48
CA GLN A 95 13.74 7.26 -19.74
C GLN A 95 13.96 8.75 -20.04
N SER A 96 13.73 9.20 -21.27
CA SER A 96 13.84 10.61 -21.65
C SER A 96 12.86 11.52 -20.91
N LEU A 97 11.76 10.96 -20.42
CA LEU A 97 10.77 11.64 -19.57
C LEU A 97 11.09 11.53 -18.06
N GLY A 98 12.20 10.91 -17.69
CA GLY A 98 12.59 10.68 -16.29
C GLY A 98 11.80 9.56 -15.58
N ILE A 99 11.06 8.74 -16.33
CA ILE A 99 10.26 7.62 -15.81
C ILE A 99 11.10 6.36 -15.83
N ILE A 100 10.94 5.51 -14.82
CA ILE A 100 11.54 4.18 -14.75
C ILE A 100 10.80 3.27 -15.72
N TYR A 101 11.56 2.62 -16.60
CA TYR A 101 11.04 1.57 -17.46
C TYR A 101 11.32 0.20 -16.85
N LEU A 102 10.27 -0.60 -16.68
CA LEU A 102 10.33 -2.01 -16.34
C LEU A 102 9.67 -2.84 -17.42
N SER A 103 10.04 -4.11 -17.52
CA SER A 103 9.31 -5.07 -18.33
C SER A 103 9.26 -6.43 -17.65
N THR A 104 8.24 -7.22 -17.99
CA THR A 104 8.08 -8.61 -17.57
C THR A 104 8.55 -9.51 -18.71
N PRO A 105 9.66 -10.26 -18.57
CA PRO A 105 10.02 -11.30 -19.53
C PRO A 105 9.17 -12.56 -19.27
N PHE A 106 8.64 -13.15 -20.32
CA PHE A 106 7.90 -14.41 -20.26
C PHE A 106 8.73 -15.60 -20.76
N SER A 107 10.00 -15.36 -21.13
CA SER A 107 10.92 -16.39 -21.57
C SER A 107 12.34 -16.07 -21.17
N ARG A 108 13.24 -17.07 -21.32
CA ARG A 108 14.66 -16.87 -21.09
C ARG A 108 15.27 -15.87 -22.07
N ALA A 109 14.91 -15.96 -23.35
CA ALA A 109 15.42 -15.05 -24.38
C ALA A 109 14.95 -13.61 -24.14
N ALA A 110 13.71 -13.41 -23.65
CA ALA A 110 13.21 -12.11 -23.25
C ALA A 110 13.98 -11.56 -22.04
N ALA A 111 14.29 -12.40 -21.05
CA ALA A 111 15.07 -11.99 -19.88
C ALA A 111 16.50 -11.58 -20.26
N ASP A 112 17.16 -12.33 -21.16
CA ASP A 112 18.50 -12.01 -21.68
C ASP A 112 18.49 -10.68 -22.42
N PHE A 113 17.51 -10.46 -23.30
CA PHE A 113 17.32 -9.21 -24.02
C PHE A 113 17.11 -8.01 -23.09
N LEU A 114 16.24 -8.13 -22.10
CA LEU A 114 16.01 -7.06 -21.11
C LEU A 114 17.25 -6.75 -20.28
N ASN A 115 18.05 -7.78 -19.98
CA ASN A 115 19.32 -7.57 -19.31
C ASN A 115 20.33 -6.84 -20.20
N GLU A 116 20.40 -7.18 -21.49
CA GLU A 116 21.27 -6.57 -22.51
C GLU A 116 20.94 -5.08 -22.69
N ILE A 117 19.67 -4.71 -22.84
CA ILE A 117 19.24 -3.32 -22.97
C ILE A 117 19.32 -2.52 -21.66
N GLY A 118 19.61 -3.18 -20.54
CA GLY A 118 19.94 -2.52 -19.30
C GLY A 118 18.75 -2.09 -18.44
N VAL A 119 17.64 -2.84 -18.41
CA VAL A 119 16.54 -2.54 -17.46
C VAL A 119 17.07 -2.52 -16.01
N PRO A 120 16.55 -1.61 -15.15
CA PRO A 120 17.07 -1.44 -13.79
C PRO A 120 16.60 -2.52 -12.80
N ALA A 121 15.55 -3.25 -13.11
CA ALA A 121 14.98 -4.34 -12.32
C ALA A 121 14.14 -5.23 -13.21
N PHE A 122 13.81 -6.42 -12.72
CA PHE A 122 12.94 -7.39 -13.43
C PHE A 122 11.59 -7.50 -12.73
N LYS A 123 10.53 -7.57 -13.52
CA LYS A 123 9.23 -8.03 -13.05
C LYS A 123 9.06 -9.49 -13.48
N ILE A 124 8.57 -10.32 -12.56
CA ILE A 124 8.15 -11.69 -12.86
C ILE A 124 6.64 -11.77 -12.63
N GLY A 125 5.90 -12.14 -13.66
CA GLY A 125 4.44 -12.27 -13.59
C GLY A 125 4.01 -13.45 -12.73
N SER A 126 2.73 -13.47 -12.32
CA SER A 126 2.18 -14.57 -11.52
C SER A 126 2.22 -15.93 -12.25
N GLY A 127 2.09 -15.91 -13.58
CA GLY A 127 2.20 -17.12 -14.39
C GLY A 127 3.57 -17.78 -14.32
N GLU A 128 4.60 -16.99 -14.02
CA GLU A 128 5.98 -17.45 -13.91
C GLU A 128 6.45 -17.59 -12.44
N ALA A 129 5.54 -17.48 -11.49
CA ALA A 129 5.91 -17.49 -10.07
C ALA A 129 6.46 -18.83 -9.56
N ASP A 130 6.16 -19.92 -10.24
CA ASP A 130 6.69 -21.27 -10.01
C ASP A 130 7.64 -21.76 -11.10
N ASN A 131 7.96 -20.91 -12.10
CA ASN A 131 8.97 -21.18 -13.10
C ASN A 131 10.38 -21.02 -12.51
N LEU A 132 10.76 -21.99 -11.66
CA LEU A 132 12.04 -21.94 -10.94
C LEU A 132 13.28 -21.82 -11.84
N PRO A 133 13.32 -22.43 -13.06
CA PRO A 133 14.42 -22.20 -14.00
C PRO A 133 14.53 -20.73 -14.43
N LEU A 134 13.43 -20.08 -14.78
CA LEU A 134 13.42 -18.67 -15.20
C LEU A 134 13.82 -17.75 -14.04
N ILE A 135 13.27 -17.98 -12.83
CA ILE A 135 13.61 -17.20 -11.63
C ILE A 135 15.12 -17.30 -11.33
N ARG A 136 15.69 -18.51 -11.36
CA ARG A 136 17.15 -18.70 -11.20
C ARG A 136 17.97 -17.99 -12.28
N HIS A 137 17.48 -18.00 -13.51
CA HIS A 137 18.13 -17.34 -14.62
C HIS A 137 18.18 -15.82 -14.42
N ILE A 138 17.05 -15.21 -14.12
CA ILE A 138 16.92 -13.76 -13.87
C ILE A 138 17.72 -13.33 -12.63
N ALA A 139 17.69 -14.12 -11.56
CA ALA A 139 18.43 -13.80 -10.34
C ALA A 139 19.95 -13.70 -10.56
N ARG A 140 20.52 -14.42 -11.55
CA ARG A 140 21.96 -14.31 -11.89
C ARG A 140 22.37 -12.94 -12.43
N PHE A 141 21.43 -12.15 -12.93
CA PHE A 141 21.75 -10.80 -13.40
C PHE A 141 22.04 -9.82 -12.27
N GLY A 142 21.77 -10.19 -11.00
CA GLY A 142 22.10 -9.38 -9.83
C GLY A 142 21.31 -8.10 -9.68
N LYS A 143 20.19 -7.97 -10.40
CA LYS A 143 19.30 -6.81 -10.35
C LYS A 143 18.10 -7.07 -9.44
N PRO A 144 17.45 -6.03 -8.89
CA PRO A 144 16.23 -6.20 -8.10
C PRO A 144 15.12 -6.92 -8.86
N ILE A 145 14.31 -7.71 -8.13
CA ILE A 145 13.23 -8.52 -8.70
C ILE A 145 11.91 -8.18 -8.01
N ILE A 146 10.85 -7.96 -8.78
CA ILE A 146 9.48 -7.85 -8.31
C ILE A 146 8.73 -9.08 -8.80
N LEU A 147 8.29 -9.96 -7.88
CA LEU A 147 7.57 -11.19 -8.18
C LEU A 147 6.10 -11.07 -7.78
N SER A 148 5.17 -11.19 -8.72
CA SER A 148 3.74 -11.35 -8.41
C SER A 148 3.43 -12.79 -8.03
N THR A 149 2.54 -12.97 -7.04
CA THR A 149 2.26 -14.27 -6.40
C THR A 149 0.83 -14.76 -6.62
N GLY A 150 0.13 -14.22 -7.60
CA GLY A 150 -1.22 -14.70 -7.97
C GLY A 150 -1.23 -16.17 -8.34
N MET A 151 -2.36 -16.86 -8.11
CA MET A 151 -2.54 -18.29 -8.28
C MET A 151 -1.65 -19.17 -7.37
N GLN A 152 -0.87 -18.55 -6.47
CA GLN A 152 0.04 -19.25 -5.57
C GLN A 152 -0.48 -19.19 -4.12
N SER A 153 -0.09 -20.16 -3.32
CA SER A 153 -0.22 -20.14 -1.86
C SER A 153 1.12 -19.76 -1.24
N ILE A 154 1.11 -19.42 0.04
CA ILE A 154 2.35 -19.20 0.81
C ILE A 154 3.28 -20.42 0.71
N GLU A 155 2.72 -21.64 0.66
CA GLU A 155 3.52 -22.87 0.58
C GLU A 155 4.17 -23.05 -0.81
N THR A 156 3.42 -22.77 -1.88
CA THR A 156 3.92 -23.01 -3.24
C THR A 156 5.01 -22.03 -3.65
N ILE A 157 4.96 -20.78 -3.20
CA ILE A 157 5.98 -19.78 -3.54
C ILE A 157 7.28 -19.88 -2.71
N LYS A 158 7.32 -20.73 -1.66
CA LYS A 158 8.54 -20.91 -0.85
C LYS A 158 9.77 -21.28 -1.67
N ALA A 159 9.61 -22.12 -2.68
CA ALA A 159 10.72 -22.54 -3.54
C ALA A 159 11.29 -21.35 -4.34
N SER A 160 10.43 -20.49 -4.85
CA SER A 160 10.81 -19.28 -5.58
C SER A 160 11.50 -18.27 -4.68
N VAL A 161 10.94 -18.04 -3.49
CA VAL A 161 11.55 -17.15 -2.48
C VAL A 161 12.89 -17.68 -2.00
N ALA A 162 13.06 -19.00 -1.84
CA ALA A 162 14.35 -19.59 -1.47
C ALA A 162 15.43 -19.30 -2.51
N ILE A 163 15.10 -19.30 -3.82
CA ILE A 163 16.01 -18.92 -4.88
C ILE A 163 16.41 -17.45 -4.77
N LEU A 164 15.44 -16.55 -4.55
CA LEU A 164 15.69 -15.11 -4.39
C LEU A 164 16.55 -14.84 -3.16
N ASP A 165 16.23 -15.46 -2.01
CA ASP A 165 17.04 -15.35 -0.78
C ASP A 165 18.49 -15.83 -0.98
N ALA A 166 18.69 -16.94 -1.70
CA ALA A 166 20.01 -17.50 -1.95
C ALA A 166 20.81 -16.68 -2.95
N SER A 167 20.17 -15.95 -3.86
CA SER A 167 20.83 -15.11 -4.84
C SER A 167 21.39 -13.82 -4.27
N GLY A 168 20.86 -13.37 -3.11
CA GLY A 168 21.24 -12.11 -2.46
C GLY A 168 20.76 -10.85 -3.16
N VAL A 169 19.87 -10.95 -4.15
CA VAL A 169 19.24 -9.80 -4.80
C VAL A 169 18.15 -9.20 -3.90
N ASP A 170 17.95 -7.90 -3.98
CA ASP A 170 16.77 -7.26 -3.39
C ASP A 170 15.52 -7.73 -4.14
N TYR A 171 14.45 -8.05 -3.39
CA TYR A 171 13.20 -8.45 -4.04
C TYR A 171 11.95 -7.96 -3.30
N ALA A 172 10.87 -7.88 -4.06
CA ALA A 172 9.53 -7.63 -3.55
C ALA A 172 8.56 -8.72 -4.04
N LEU A 173 7.59 -9.06 -3.18
CA LEU A 173 6.49 -9.96 -3.49
C LEU A 173 5.21 -9.15 -3.60
N LEU A 174 4.47 -9.27 -4.71
CA LEU A 174 3.18 -8.63 -4.86
C LEU A 174 2.07 -9.66 -4.64
N GLU A 175 1.22 -9.42 -3.66
CA GLU A 175 -0.07 -10.10 -3.61
C GLU A 175 -0.85 -9.79 -4.88
N CYS A 176 -1.51 -10.79 -5.43
CA CYS A 176 -2.20 -10.66 -6.70
C CYS A 176 -3.32 -11.69 -6.85
N THR A 177 -4.45 -11.27 -7.41
CA THR A 177 -5.52 -12.16 -7.85
C THR A 177 -5.63 -12.11 -9.38
N ASN A 178 -5.43 -13.27 -10.04
CA ASN A 178 -5.36 -13.35 -11.50
C ASN A 178 -6.74 -13.67 -12.13
N LEU A 179 -7.66 -12.74 -12.00
CA LEU A 179 -8.91 -12.70 -12.76
C LEU A 179 -9.11 -11.27 -13.28
N TYR A 180 -9.55 -11.11 -14.51
CA TYR A 180 -9.60 -9.83 -15.22
C TYR A 180 -11.02 -9.50 -15.70
N PRO A 181 -11.82 -8.67 -14.96
CA PRO A 181 -11.48 -8.06 -13.67
C PRO A 181 -11.66 -9.02 -12.47
N SER A 182 -10.94 -8.75 -11.38
CA SER A 182 -11.10 -9.48 -10.11
C SER A 182 -12.26 -8.89 -9.30
N PRO A 183 -13.32 -9.69 -9.00
CA PRO A 183 -14.37 -9.23 -8.10
C PRO A 183 -13.89 -9.21 -6.64
N PRO A 184 -14.45 -8.33 -5.79
CA PRO A 184 -13.98 -8.16 -4.41
C PRO A 184 -13.99 -9.44 -3.56
N GLU A 185 -14.91 -10.37 -3.86
CA GLU A 185 -15.11 -11.62 -3.11
C GLU A 185 -13.91 -12.58 -3.16
N ILE A 186 -13.03 -12.41 -4.17
CA ILE A 186 -11.86 -13.28 -4.35
C ILE A 186 -10.54 -12.53 -4.21
N VAL A 187 -10.57 -11.18 -4.10
CA VAL A 187 -9.35 -10.38 -3.87
C VAL A 187 -8.85 -10.61 -2.44
N SER A 188 -7.60 -11.02 -2.29
CA SER A 188 -7.01 -11.29 -0.98
C SER A 188 -6.19 -10.11 -0.46
N LEU A 189 -6.82 -9.11 0.14
CA LEU A 189 -6.08 -8.05 0.82
C LEU A 189 -5.25 -8.58 2.01
N GLN A 190 -5.72 -9.65 2.67
CA GLN A 190 -4.98 -10.30 3.76
C GLN A 190 -3.66 -10.91 3.29
N GLY A 191 -3.57 -11.31 2.02
CA GLY A 191 -2.35 -11.83 1.41
C GLY A 191 -1.15 -10.89 1.56
N VAL A 192 -1.37 -9.56 1.58
CA VAL A 192 -0.31 -8.57 1.86
C VAL A 192 0.31 -8.80 3.23
N THR A 193 -0.50 -9.00 4.26
CA THR A 193 -0.03 -9.23 5.63
C THR A 193 0.54 -10.63 5.82
N GLU A 194 0.00 -11.61 5.13
CA GLU A 194 0.46 -13.00 5.16
C GLU A 194 1.83 -13.14 4.49
N LEU A 195 2.04 -12.53 3.31
CA LEU A 195 3.33 -12.47 2.64
C LEU A 195 4.39 -11.81 3.52
N LYS A 196 4.05 -10.65 4.12
CA LYS A 196 4.96 -9.95 5.03
C LYS A 196 5.36 -10.77 6.24
N LYS A 197 4.42 -11.54 6.79
CA LYS A 197 4.67 -12.43 7.93
C LYS A 197 5.51 -13.65 7.53
N ALA A 198 5.20 -14.26 6.37
CA ALA A 198 5.86 -15.46 5.90
C ALA A 198 7.28 -15.19 5.39
N PHE A 199 7.52 -14.02 4.77
CA PHE A 199 8.76 -13.66 4.10
C PHE A 199 9.29 -12.31 4.57
N PRO A 200 9.81 -12.20 5.80
CA PRO A 200 10.17 -10.92 6.43
C PRO A 200 11.33 -10.18 5.76
N LYS A 201 12.10 -10.83 4.89
CA LYS A 201 13.15 -10.18 4.08
C LYS A 201 12.58 -9.48 2.84
N ALA A 202 11.42 -9.92 2.35
CA ALA A 202 10.80 -9.34 1.17
C ALA A 202 10.15 -8.00 1.48
N LEU A 203 10.25 -7.05 0.55
CA LEU A 203 9.25 -5.99 0.49
C LEU A 203 7.95 -6.56 -0.04
N VAL A 204 6.81 -6.03 0.41
CA VAL A 204 5.51 -6.53 -0.04
C VAL A 204 4.74 -5.41 -0.73
N GLY A 205 4.09 -5.75 -1.82
CA GLY A 205 3.23 -4.86 -2.59
C GLY A 205 1.93 -5.55 -2.99
N PHE A 206 1.21 -4.92 -3.89
CA PHE A 206 -0.07 -5.39 -4.39
C PHE A 206 -0.19 -5.14 -5.90
N SER A 207 -0.50 -6.19 -6.65
CA SER A 207 -0.82 -6.14 -8.08
C SER A 207 -2.32 -6.35 -8.26
N ASP A 208 -3.02 -5.30 -8.69
CA ASP A 208 -4.47 -5.20 -8.59
C ASP A 208 -5.14 -5.27 -9.97
N HIS A 209 -6.04 -6.24 -10.13
CA HIS A 209 -6.88 -6.41 -11.32
C HIS A 209 -8.37 -6.12 -11.07
N SER A 210 -8.72 -5.55 -9.91
CA SER A 210 -10.08 -5.13 -9.60
C SER A 210 -10.50 -3.87 -10.39
N ILE A 211 -11.78 -3.58 -10.43
CA ILE A 211 -12.28 -2.31 -10.96
C ILE A 211 -12.22 -1.26 -9.83
N GLY A 212 -11.73 -0.07 -10.15
CA GLY A 212 -11.55 1.01 -9.18
C GLY A 212 -10.22 0.92 -8.40
N PRO A 213 -9.86 1.95 -7.63
CA PRO A 213 -8.59 2.04 -6.92
C PRO A 213 -8.64 1.50 -5.49
N GLU A 214 -9.81 1.06 -5.00
CA GLU A 214 -10.10 0.80 -3.59
C GLU A 214 -9.20 -0.29 -3.01
N MET A 215 -9.01 -1.40 -3.76
CA MET A 215 -8.20 -2.52 -3.28
C MET A 215 -6.73 -2.14 -3.20
N ALA A 216 -6.21 -1.47 -4.24
CA ALA A 216 -4.84 -0.95 -4.22
C ALA A 216 -4.62 0.05 -3.09
N LEU A 217 -5.55 0.98 -2.84
CA LEU A 217 -5.45 1.94 -1.74
C LEU A 217 -5.53 1.27 -0.36
N ALA A 218 -6.43 0.30 -0.19
CA ALA A 218 -6.56 -0.47 1.05
C ALA A 218 -5.28 -1.25 1.36
N SER A 219 -4.59 -1.80 0.35
CA SER A 219 -3.35 -2.54 0.51
C SER A 219 -2.22 -1.69 1.12
N VAL A 220 -2.22 -0.37 0.87
CA VAL A 220 -1.26 0.57 1.50
C VAL A 220 -1.40 0.56 3.02
N ALA A 221 -2.63 0.55 3.53
CA ALA A 221 -2.90 0.48 4.97
C ALA A 221 -2.44 -0.86 5.58
N LEU A 222 -2.34 -1.91 4.79
CA LEU A 222 -1.81 -3.21 5.19
C LEU A 222 -0.29 -3.33 5.04
N GLY A 223 0.36 -2.30 4.48
CA GLY A 223 1.81 -2.18 4.38
C GLY A 223 2.38 -2.48 3.00
N ALA A 224 1.57 -2.44 1.94
CA ALA A 224 2.07 -2.49 0.58
C ALA A 224 2.92 -1.26 0.26
N VAL A 225 4.12 -1.48 -0.28
CA VAL A 225 5.07 -0.43 -0.67
C VAL A 225 5.24 -0.30 -2.19
N ILE A 226 4.62 -1.19 -2.95
CA ILE A 226 4.52 -1.16 -4.40
C ILE A 226 3.06 -1.45 -4.76
N LEU A 227 2.51 -0.63 -5.64
CA LEU A 227 1.19 -0.83 -6.23
C LEU A 227 1.36 -0.98 -7.73
N GLU A 228 0.83 -2.06 -8.31
CA GLU A 228 0.84 -2.28 -9.76
C GLU A 228 -0.59 -2.41 -10.24
N ARG A 229 -0.94 -1.68 -11.31
CA ARG A 229 -2.24 -1.81 -11.97
C ARG A 229 -2.11 -1.59 -13.46
N HIS A 230 -2.94 -2.30 -14.23
CA HIS A 230 -3.07 -2.07 -15.66
C HIS A 230 -3.47 -0.62 -15.94
N TYR A 231 -2.92 -0.07 -17.02
CA TYR A 231 -3.10 1.30 -17.43
C TYR A 231 -3.33 1.41 -18.94
N THR A 232 -4.19 2.31 -19.33
CA THR A 232 -4.45 2.68 -20.73
C THR A 232 -4.57 4.19 -20.87
N ASP A 233 -4.27 4.72 -22.04
CA ASP A 233 -4.52 6.12 -22.38
C ASP A 233 -6.00 6.40 -22.64
N SER A 234 -6.78 5.37 -22.97
CA SER A 234 -8.21 5.48 -23.26
C SER A 234 -8.95 4.17 -23.02
N ARG A 235 -10.06 4.21 -22.28
CA ARG A 235 -10.97 3.08 -22.06
C ARG A 235 -11.76 2.66 -23.31
N TYR A 236 -11.66 3.42 -24.40
CA TYR A 236 -12.28 3.08 -25.69
C TYR A 236 -11.38 2.21 -26.57
N ARG A 237 -10.17 1.87 -26.11
CA ARG A 237 -9.33 0.88 -26.78
C ARG A 237 -9.93 -0.52 -26.67
N VAL A 238 -9.56 -1.37 -27.60
CA VAL A 238 -9.92 -2.79 -27.60
C VAL A 238 -8.72 -3.60 -27.14
N GLY A 239 -8.92 -4.46 -26.14
CA GLY A 239 -7.89 -5.34 -25.61
C GLY A 239 -8.37 -6.06 -24.35
N PRO A 240 -7.77 -7.19 -24.00
CA PRO A 240 -8.23 -8.06 -22.90
C PRO A 240 -8.11 -7.38 -21.53
N ASP A 241 -7.14 -6.46 -21.36
CA ASP A 241 -6.85 -5.84 -20.05
C ASP A 241 -7.44 -4.41 -19.93
N ILE A 242 -8.12 -3.93 -20.97
CA ILE A 242 -8.68 -2.56 -20.96
C ILE A 242 -9.75 -2.39 -19.86
N ILE A 243 -10.55 -3.42 -19.62
CA ILE A 243 -11.68 -3.36 -18.68
C ILE A 243 -11.25 -3.03 -17.25
N ASN A 244 -10.10 -3.54 -16.81
CA ASN A 244 -9.55 -3.31 -15.46
C ASN A 244 -8.38 -2.28 -15.45
N SER A 245 -8.09 -1.66 -16.59
CA SER A 245 -7.06 -0.64 -16.70
C SER A 245 -7.52 0.71 -16.16
N MET A 246 -6.60 1.39 -15.48
CA MET A 246 -6.75 2.80 -15.12
C MET A 246 -6.60 3.69 -16.35
N ASP A 247 -7.35 4.76 -16.40
CA ASP A 247 -7.07 5.89 -17.27
C ASP A 247 -6.10 6.90 -16.59
N PRO A 248 -5.66 7.98 -17.28
CA PRO A 248 -4.74 8.97 -16.70
C PRO A 248 -5.27 9.66 -15.44
N ALA A 249 -6.58 9.87 -15.32
CA ALA A 249 -7.18 10.52 -14.17
C ALA A 249 -7.18 9.57 -12.95
N GLU A 250 -7.51 8.30 -13.15
CA GLU A 250 -7.48 7.27 -12.11
C GLU A 250 -6.04 6.96 -11.67
N LEU A 251 -5.07 6.97 -12.60
CA LEU A 251 -3.66 6.83 -12.25
C LEU A 251 -3.20 7.98 -11.35
N ARG A 252 -3.52 9.23 -11.69
CA ARG A 252 -3.24 10.39 -10.84
C ARG A 252 -3.89 10.23 -9.47
N PHE A 253 -5.16 9.85 -9.44
CA PHE A 253 -5.89 9.63 -8.20
C PHE A 253 -5.21 8.58 -7.32
N LEU A 254 -4.83 7.43 -7.89
CA LEU A 254 -4.14 6.38 -7.14
C LEU A 254 -2.81 6.87 -6.56
N ILE A 255 -2.00 7.59 -7.36
CA ILE A 255 -0.72 8.15 -6.93
C ILE A 255 -0.92 9.12 -5.77
N ASP A 256 -1.84 10.07 -5.88
CA ASP A 256 -2.05 11.09 -4.86
C ASP A 256 -2.64 10.49 -3.57
N ARG A 257 -3.66 9.63 -3.68
CA ARG A 257 -4.31 9.02 -2.51
C ARG A 257 -3.39 8.03 -1.78
N SER A 258 -2.60 7.25 -2.50
CA SER A 258 -1.63 6.34 -1.86
C SER A 258 -0.59 7.10 -1.03
N LYS A 259 -0.10 8.24 -1.51
CA LYS A 259 0.79 9.14 -0.76
C LYS A 259 0.12 9.73 0.48
N GLU A 260 -1.14 10.17 0.37
CA GLU A 260 -1.91 10.68 1.51
C GLU A 260 -2.13 9.62 2.59
N ILE A 261 -2.51 8.40 2.18
CA ILE A 261 -2.68 7.28 3.12
C ILE A 261 -1.35 6.99 3.82
N HIS A 262 -0.25 6.93 3.07
CA HIS A 262 1.08 6.71 3.65
C HIS A 262 1.43 7.77 4.71
N VAL A 263 1.22 9.06 4.40
CA VAL A 263 1.45 10.15 5.37
C VAL A 263 0.59 9.98 6.62
N ALA A 264 -0.68 9.60 6.44
CA ALA A 264 -1.59 9.37 7.57
C ALA A 264 -1.15 8.19 8.46
N LEU A 265 -0.59 7.13 7.88
CA LEU A 265 -0.07 5.97 8.61
C LEU A 265 1.17 6.29 9.45
N MET A 266 1.94 7.32 9.09
CA MET A 266 3.13 7.73 9.85
C MET A 266 2.79 8.49 11.13
N ASN A 267 1.55 8.93 11.30
CA ASN A 267 1.14 9.69 12.49
C ASN A 267 0.79 8.75 13.66
N PRO A 268 1.46 8.89 14.81
CA PRO A 268 1.12 8.10 16.00
C PRO A 268 -0.24 8.54 16.58
N LYS A 269 -0.90 7.64 17.33
CA LYS A 269 -2.12 7.98 18.06
C LYS A 269 -1.81 8.91 19.23
N GLN A 270 -1.88 10.21 18.98
CA GLN A 270 -1.69 11.25 19.99
C GLN A 270 -2.57 12.48 19.68
N ARG A 271 -2.83 13.30 20.71
CA ARG A 271 -3.47 14.59 20.48
C ARG A 271 -2.48 15.54 19.81
N THR A 272 -2.90 16.18 18.74
CA THR A 272 -2.12 17.20 18.03
C THR A 272 -2.36 18.59 18.61
N ALA A 273 -1.41 19.50 18.44
CA ALA A 273 -1.57 20.88 18.84
C ALA A 273 -2.74 21.58 18.10
N ALA A 274 -3.03 21.15 16.87
CA ALA A 274 -4.14 21.66 16.08
C ALA A 274 -5.53 21.34 16.68
N GLU A 275 -5.64 20.29 17.50
CA GLU A 275 -6.89 19.90 18.18
C GLU A 275 -7.14 20.72 19.46
N GLU A 276 -6.18 21.53 19.91
CA GLU A 276 -6.32 22.29 21.16
C GLU A 276 -7.58 23.16 21.25
N PRO A 277 -7.99 23.92 20.21
CA PRO A 277 -9.23 24.69 20.26
C PRO A 277 -10.47 23.81 20.46
N VAL A 278 -10.52 22.66 19.76
CA VAL A 278 -11.62 21.70 19.89
C VAL A 278 -11.59 21.04 21.28
N TYR A 279 -10.40 20.64 21.73
CA TYR A 279 -10.20 20.00 23.01
C TYR A 279 -10.73 20.86 24.18
N ARG A 280 -10.51 22.19 24.14
CA ARG A 280 -10.96 23.12 25.20
C ARG A 280 -12.47 23.16 25.38
N PHE A 281 -13.25 23.11 24.31
CA PHE A 281 -14.72 23.16 24.43
C PHE A 281 -15.38 21.78 24.42
N ALA A 282 -14.79 20.79 23.77
CA ALA A 282 -15.41 19.48 23.58
C ALA A 282 -15.21 18.52 24.77
N ARG A 283 -14.08 18.62 25.48
CA ARG A 283 -13.84 17.76 26.65
C ARG A 283 -14.70 18.21 27.84
N ALA A 284 -14.89 17.30 28.79
CA ALA A 284 -15.49 17.61 30.09
C ALA A 284 -14.43 17.84 31.17
N SER A 285 -14.71 18.74 32.10
CA SER A 285 -14.00 18.92 33.36
C SER A 285 -14.88 18.47 34.50
N VAL A 286 -14.30 18.02 35.59
CA VAL A 286 -15.04 17.70 36.81
C VAL A 286 -15.44 19.00 37.48
N VAL A 287 -16.71 19.12 37.83
CA VAL A 287 -17.34 20.27 38.45
C VAL A 287 -18.20 19.84 39.62
N ALA A 288 -18.43 20.73 40.57
CA ALA A 288 -19.39 20.49 41.65
C ALA A 288 -20.83 20.59 41.12
N ASP A 289 -21.68 19.62 41.45
CA ASP A 289 -23.10 19.63 41.10
C ASP A 289 -23.92 20.51 42.03
N ARG A 290 -23.39 20.79 43.21
CA ARG A 290 -23.96 21.68 44.23
C ARG A 290 -22.86 22.44 44.96
N ASP A 291 -23.23 23.42 45.77
CA ASP A 291 -22.28 24.09 46.64
C ASP A 291 -21.80 23.16 47.76
N LEU A 292 -20.50 23.08 47.92
CA LEU A 292 -19.83 22.17 48.84
C LEU A 292 -19.04 23.00 49.89
N PRO A 293 -19.25 22.77 51.18
CA PRO A 293 -18.53 23.49 52.21
C PRO A 293 -17.06 23.10 52.30
N LEU A 294 -16.27 23.91 52.96
CA LEU A 294 -14.89 23.61 53.31
C LEU A 294 -14.84 22.29 54.10
N ASP A 295 -13.77 21.48 53.90
CA ASP A 295 -13.55 20.20 54.52
C ASP A 295 -14.57 19.08 54.16
N HIS A 296 -15.49 19.36 53.23
CA HIS A 296 -16.42 18.36 52.73
C HIS A 296 -15.66 17.18 52.11
N VAL A 297 -16.07 15.95 52.43
CA VAL A 297 -15.57 14.72 51.80
C VAL A 297 -16.37 14.48 50.55
N ILE A 298 -15.70 14.51 49.38
CA ILE A 298 -16.32 14.39 48.06
C ILE A 298 -16.89 13.00 47.88
N THR A 299 -18.17 12.92 47.52
CA THR A 299 -18.87 11.71 47.08
C THR A 299 -19.28 11.84 45.61
N GLU A 300 -19.69 10.70 45.00
CA GLU A 300 -20.16 10.67 43.62
C GLU A 300 -21.36 11.62 43.37
N ALA A 301 -22.22 11.81 44.38
CA ALA A 301 -23.38 12.71 44.29
C ALA A 301 -23.02 14.21 44.33
N ASP A 302 -21.77 14.55 44.62
CA ASP A 302 -21.33 15.92 44.80
C ASP A 302 -20.73 16.54 43.53
N ILE A 303 -20.26 15.71 42.61
CA ILE A 303 -19.48 16.12 41.45
C ILE A 303 -19.97 15.41 40.18
N TRP A 304 -19.77 16.09 39.05
CA TRP A 304 -20.02 15.51 37.74
C TRP A 304 -19.04 16.04 36.69
N ALA A 305 -18.92 15.35 35.56
CA ALA A 305 -18.12 15.80 34.44
C ALA A 305 -18.97 16.57 33.42
N ARG A 306 -18.70 17.89 33.24
CA ARG A 306 -19.46 18.76 32.31
C ARG A 306 -18.54 19.52 31.35
N ARG A 307 -19.04 19.85 30.17
CA ARG A 307 -18.37 20.77 29.24
C ARG A 307 -18.57 22.22 29.67
N PRO A 308 -17.64 23.12 29.34
CA PRO A 308 -16.40 22.93 28.57
C PRO A 308 -15.26 22.38 29.44
N GLY A 309 -14.16 21.98 28.73
CA GLY A 309 -12.94 21.48 29.35
C GLY A 309 -12.02 22.59 29.92
N SER A 310 -12.59 23.71 30.35
CA SER A 310 -11.85 24.84 30.95
C SER A 310 -11.50 24.65 32.43
N GLY A 311 -12.07 23.63 33.09
CA GLY A 311 -11.76 23.30 34.47
C GLY A 311 -10.38 22.64 34.62
N GLU A 312 -9.78 22.79 35.80
CA GLU A 312 -8.44 22.27 36.11
C GLU A 312 -8.40 20.73 36.16
N ILE A 313 -9.51 20.08 36.54
CA ILE A 313 -9.60 18.63 36.74
C ILE A 313 -10.29 18.01 35.53
N ALA A 314 -9.58 17.13 34.84
CA ALA A 314 -10.13 16.44 33.69
C ALA A 314 -11.15 15.39 34.09
N GLY A 315 -12.13 15.08 33.18
CA GLY A 315 -13.15 14.08 33.45
C GLY A 315 -12.61 12.70 33.77
N TYR A 316 -11.47 12.30 33.22
CA TYR A 316 -10.83 11.01 33.52
C TYR A 316 -10.21 10.91 34.92
N ASP A 317 -10.08 12.05 35.63
CA ASP A 317 -9.59 12.09 37.01
C ASP A 317 -10.75 12.06 38.04
N PHE A 318 -12.00 11.85 37.60
CA PHE A 318 -13.19 11.84 38.41
C PHE A 318 -13.06 10.98 39.67
N ASP A 319 -12.72 9.72 39.48
CA ASP A 319 -12.61 8.74 40.58
C ASP A 319 -11.51 9.08 41.58
N LYS A 320 -10.48 9.84 41.16
CA LYS A 320 -9.40 10.29 42.05
C LYS A 320 -9.85 11.32 43.08
N LEU A 321 -11.00 11.93 42.85
CA LEU A 321 -11.59 12.95 43.77
C LEU A 321 -12.42 12.30 44.87
N LEU A 322 -12.99 11.13 44.62
CA LEU A 322 -13.85 10.45 45.59
C LEU A 322 -13.11 10.19 46.88
N GLY A 323 -13.74 10.55 48.01
CA GLY A 323 -13.16 10.48 49.35
C GLY A 323 -12.13 11.52 49.71
N LYS A 324 -11.79 12.45 48.79
CA LYS A 324 -10.89 13.60 49.10
C LYS A 324 -11.64 14.70 49.83
N ARG A 325 -10.91 15.48 50.66
CA ARG A 325 -11.44 16.65 51.33
C ARG A 325 -11.21 17.92 50.53
N LEU A 326 -12.23 18.75 50.46
CA LEU A 326 -12.10 20.08 49.86
C LEU A 326 -11.25 20.99 50.75
N ILE A 327 -10.32 21.71 50.13
CA ILE A 327 -9.50 22.76 50.81
C ILE A 327 -10.00 24.18 50.55
N ARG A 328 -11.01 24.34 49.70
CA ARG A 328 -11.74 25.59 49.43
C ARG A 328 -13.20 25.22 49.21
N VAL A 329 -14.08 26.23 49.43
CA VAL A 329 -15.51 26.08 49.15
C VAL A 329 -15.72 25.77 47.69
N GLY A 330 -16.35 24.63 47.38
CA GLY A 330 -16.78 24.25 46.04
C GLY A 330 -18.11 24.94 45.71
N ARG A 331 -18.17 25.70 44.61
CA ARG A 331 -19.45 26.32 44.14
C ARG A 331 -19.99 25.50 42.95
N SER A 332 -21.31 25.44 42.85
CA SER A 332 -21.98 24.75 41.78
C SER A 332 -21.73 25.38 40.42
N VAL A 333 -21.89 24.59 39.34
CA VAL A 333 -21.66 24.96 37.94
C VAL A 333 -22.38 26.23 37.50
N LEU A 334 -23.47 26.59 38.14
CA LEU A 334 -24.25 27.79 37.83
C LEU A 334 -23.45 29.10 38.06
N HIS A 335 -22.29 29.03 38.70
CA HIS A 335 -21.44 30.17 39.04
C HIS A 335 -19.98 30.08 38.57
N GLY A 336 -19.61 29.12 37.74
CA GLY A 336 -18.36 29.12 36.93
C GLY A 336 -17.05 28.89 37.68
N TRP A 337 -16.95 27.96 38.65
CA TRP A 337 -15.72 27.73 39.43
C TRP A 337 -15.20 26.32 39.45
N SER A 338 -13.87 26.16 39.52
CA SER A 338 -13.12 24.93 39.62
C SER A 338 -13.08 24.35 41.04
N LEU A 339 -13.02 23.04 41.18
CA LEU A 339 -12.78 22.33 42.44
C LEU A 339 -11.29 22.40 42.79
N PHE A 340 -10.93 22.86 44.01
CA PHE A 340 -9.59 22.72 44.56
C PHE A 340 -9.58 21.66 45.65
N TYR A 341 -8.69 20.70 45.57
CA TYR A 341 -8.53 19.67 46.57
C TYR A 341 -7.06 19.49 46.95
N ARG A 342 -6.81 18.99 48.18
CA ARG A 342 -5.47 18.59 48.65
C ARG A 342 -5.36 17.08 48.67
N CYS A 343 -4.29 16.58 48.06
CA CYS A 343 -3.87 15.22 48.29
C CYS A 343 -3.15 15.15 49.64
N ASP A 344 -3.79 14.68 50.71
CA ASP A 344 -3.08 14.37 51.94
C ASP A 344 -2.24 13.12 51.68
N ALA A 345 -0.95 13.31 51.45
CA ALA A 345 0.06 12.25 51.44
C ALA A 345 0.36 11.79 52.89
N ARG A 346 -0.68 11.34 53.63
CA ARG A 346 -0.50 10.67 54.91
C ARG A 346 -1.58 9.61 55.10
N THR A 347 -1.27 8.38 54.68
CA THR A 347 -1.66 7.16 55.34
C THR A 347 -1.02 6.01 54.56
N HIS A 348 0.10 5.55 55.04
CA HIS A 348 0.44 4.15 55.40
C HIS A 348 1.94 4.07 55.71
N GLN A 349 2.31 4.54 56.89
CA GLN A 349 3.46 3.93 57.57
C GLN A 349 2.94 3.15 58.80
N ASN A 350 2.91 1.88 58.55
CA ASN A 350 3.18 0.77 59.49
C ASN A 350 3.01 0.99 60.99
N ARG A 351 2.13 0.17 61.52
CA ARG A 351 2.39 -0.49 62.81
C ARG A 351 2.68 -1.98 62.50
N THR A 352 3.94 -2.35 62.41
CA THR A 352 4.44 -3.65 62.78
C THR A 352 5.43 -3.39 63.91
N GLY A 353 5.06 -3.72 65.08
CA GLY A 353 5.88 -3.66 66.27
C GLY A 353 5.34 -4.69 67.29
N SER A 354 6.16 -5.62 67.55
CA SER A 354 6.26 -6.67 68.56
C SER A 354 5.89 -8.03 68.14
#